data_817d68384a19013eca20647f30ef398b
#
_entry.id   817d68384a19013eca20647f30ef398b
#
_cell.length_a   1.000
_cell.length_b   1.000
_cell.length_c   1.000
_cell.angle_alpha   90.00
_cell.angle_beta   90.00
_cell.angle_gamma   90.00
#
_symmetry.space_group_name_H-M   'P 1'
#
loop_
_entity.id
_entity.type
_entity.pdbx_description
1 polymer ?
#
loop_
_entity_poly.entity_id
_entity_poly.type
_entity_poly.pdbx_seq_one_letter_code
_entity_poly.pdbx_strand_id
1 'polypeptide(L)'
;DVITGESSGVVIKSTSTDFVVGDTVAAHMGWQSHLVANADDPRLMKVDLDNGSLSAHLGVVGMPGRTAYFGLTEVGKPQPGETLVVAAASGAVGSAVGQIAKIKGLRAVGIAGGPEKCRYVKEELKFDACIDYKADNFAAELAAACPDGVDIYFENVGGDVTKAVALLLNPGARVPICGYISNYNDEDIANSQTPMRILKGLDPEPENRFFVVTEWRDRWVEATRQLGSWIQDGRLKYRESIGVDLESAPKYFRGMLKGKNFGKQLIKVADED
;
A
#
# COMPACT_ATOMS: atom_id res chain seq x y z
N ASP A 1 23.56 -8.97 10.79
CA ASP A 1 22.30 -9.50 10.22
C ASP A 1 21.94 -8.68 8.98
N VAL A 2 21.36 -9.33 7.96
CA VAL A 2 20.88 -8.65 6.76
C VAL A 2 19.51 -8.03 7.07
N ILE A 3 19.33 -6.76 6.71
CA ILE A 3 18.02 -6.10 6.85
C ILE A 3 17.06 -6.75 5.85
N THR A 4 15.93 -7.24 6.31
CA THR A 4 14.93 -7.92 5.47
C THR A 4 14.16 -6.93 4.59
N GLY A 5 13.82 -7.36 3.38
CA GLY A 5 13.04 -6.58 2.42
C GLY A 5 12.76 -7.38 1.15
N GLU A 6 11.81 -6.92 0.36
CA GLU A 6 11.57 -7.50 -0.96
C GLU A 6 12.59 -6.96 -1.97
N SER A 7 13.01 -7.86 -2.85
CA SER A 7 13.87 -7.56 -4.01
C SER A 7 13.28 -8.22 -5.25
N SER A 8 13.49 -7.63 -6.41
CA SER A 8 13.24 -8.25 -7.71
C SER A 8 14.51 -8.19 -8.56
N GLY A 9 14.69 -9.14 -9.43
CA GLY A 9 15.90 -9.25 -10.23
C GLY A 9 15.80 -10.35 -11.29
N VAL A 10 16.93 -10.61 -11.94
CA VAL A 10 17.08 -11.62 -12.97
C VAL A 10 17.98 -12.74 -12.45
N VAL A 11 17.65 -13.98 -12.77
CA VAL A 11 18.46 -15.14 -12.44
C VAL A 11 19.71 -15.14 -13.33
N ILE A 12 20.89 -14.96 -12.74
CA ILE A 12 22.16 -14.94 -13.48
C ILE A 12 22.89 -16.29 -13.44
N LYS A 13 22.55 -17.17 -12.52
CA LYS A 13 23.07 -18.54 -12.42
C LYS A 13 22.05 -19.44 -11.74
N SER A 14 21.90 -20.67 -12.25
CA SER A 14 21.01 -21.66 -11.63
C SER A 14 21.60 -23.07 -11.77
N THR A 15 21.31 -23.90 -10.76
CA THR A 15 21.48 -25.37 -10.81
C THR A 15 20.14 -26.10 -10.70
N SER A 16 19.04 -25.35 -10.59
CA SER A 16 17.67 -25.89 -10.52
C SER A 16 17.08 -26.07 -11.92
N THR A 17 16.16 -26.99 -12.05
CA THR A 17 15.30 -27.16 -13.24
C THR A 17 14.12 -26.19 -13.25
N ASP A 18 13.73 -25.69 -12.08
CA ASP A 18 12.56 -24.80 -11.91
C ASP A 18 12.89 -23.34 -12.23
N PHE A 19 14.17 -22.95 -12.12
CA PHE A 19 14.64 -21.60 -12.44
C PHE A 19 15.81 -21.68 -13.43
N VAL A 20 15.71 -20.92 -14.51
CA VAL A 20 16.77 -20.83 -15.54
C VAL A 20 17.34 -19.42 -15.60
N VAL A 21 18.56 -19.31 -16.14
CA VAL A 21 19.21 -18.01 -16.38
C VAL A 21 18.30 -17.17 -17.29
N GLY A 22 18.06 -15.91 -16.90
CA GLY A 22 17.14 -15.00 -17.57
C GLY A 22 15.73 -14.96 -16.97
N ASP A 23 15.35 -15.90 -16.09
CA ASP A 23 14.07 -15.81 -15.38
C ASP A 23 14.02 -14.56 -14.51
N THR A 24 12.90 -13.86 -14.53
CA THR A 24 12.61 -12.75 -13.64
C THR A 24 11.95 -13.24 -12.36
N VAL A 25 12.44 -12.74 -11.22
CA VAL A 25 12.05 -13.22 -9.90
C VAL A 25 11.81 -12.07 -8.92
N ALA A 26 10.96 -12.32 -7.92
CA ALA A 26 10.85 -11.51 -6.71
C ALA A 26 11.09 -12.40 -5.49
N ALA A 27 11.76 -11.84 -4.48
CA ALA A 27 12.09 -12.57 -3.25
C ALA A 27 12.03 -11.66 -2.03
N HIS A 28 11.59 -12.20 -0.88
CA HIS A 28 11.61 -11.49 0.40
C HIS A 28 12.77 -11.98 1.27
N MET A 29 14.00 -11.59 0.90
CA MET A 29 15.23 -12.16 1.52
C MET A 29 16.21 -11.11 2.07
N GLY A 30 16.12 -9.85 1.68
CA GLY A 30 16.92 -8.78 2.28
C GLY A 30 17.62 -7.85 1.31
N TRP A 31 18.27 -6.83 1.88
CA TRP A 31 18.99 -5.79 1.17
C TRP A 31 20.36 -6.29 0.76
N GLN A 32 20.53 -6.61 -0.50
CA GLN A 32 21.78 -7.11 -1.07
C GLN A 32 21.81 -6.94 -2.59
N SER A 33 23.01 -6.86 -3.17
CA SER A 33 23.16 -6.73 -4.62
C SER A 33 22.91 -8.06 -5.36
N HIS A 34 23.26 -9.18 -4.72
CA HIS A 34 23.07 -10.52 -5.26
C HIS A 34 22.49 -11.43 -4.18
N LEU A 35 21.61 -12.31 -4.59
CA LEU A 35 20.94 -13.27 -3.73
C LEU A 35 21.25 -14.69 -4.18
N VAL A 36 21.59 -15.56 -3.22
CA VAL A 36 21.60 -17.00 -3.41
C VAL A 36 20.42 -17.60 -2.65
N ALA A 37 19.55 -18.34 -3.34
CA ALA A 37 18.36 -18.92 -2.77
C ALA A 37 18.21 -20.39 -3.19
N ASN A 38 17.56 -21.19 -2.36
CA ASN A 38 17.08 -22.50 -2.77
C ASN A 38 15.85 -22.34 -3.65
N ALA A 39 15.72 -23.20 -4.66
CA ALA A 39 14.59 -23.13 -5.59
C ALA A 39 13.23 -23.46 -4.94
N ASP A 40 13.24 -24.20 -3.84
CA ASP A 40 12.06 -24.55 -3.04
C ASP A 40 11.72 -23.52 -1.94
N ASP A 41 12.51 -22.42 -1.83
CA ASP A 41 12.21 -21.38 -0.86
C ASP A 41 10.88 -20.69 -1.21
N PRO A 42 9.87 -20.77 -0.33
CA PRO A 42 8.55 -20.20 -0.60
C PRO A 42 8.54 -18.67 -0.72
N ARG A 43 9.63 -18.00 -0.38
CA ARG A 43 9.79 -16.53 -0.51
C ARG A 43 10.32 -16.13 -1.89
N LEU A 44 10.80 -17.08 -2.69
CA LEU A 44 11.24 -16.87 -4.06
C LEU A 44 10.09 -17.17 -5.02
N MET A 45 9.81 -16.26 -5.93
CA MET A 45 8.72 -16.41 -6.91
C MET A 45 9.19 -15.95 -8.28
N LYS A 46 8.82 -16.70 -9.33
CA LYS A 46 8.87 -16.15 -10.69
C LYS A 46 7.85 -15.04 -10.84
N VAL A 47 8.21 -14.00 -11.55
CA VAL A 47 7.31 -12.89 -11.90
C VAL A 47 7.18 -12.79 -13.41
N ASP A 48 5.98 -12.46 -13.84
CA ASP A 48 5.62 -12.36 -15.25
C ASP A 48 5.54 -10.87 -15.63
N LEU A 49 6.46 -10.44 -16.49
CA LEU A 49 6.58 -9.04 -16.90
C LEU A 49 5.39 -8.58 -17.78
N ASP A 50 4.56 -9.48 -18.28
CA ASP A 50 3.30 -9.10 -18.93
C ASP A 50 2.33 -8.41 -17.96
N ASN A 51 2.47 -8.65 -16.66
CA ASN A 51 1.66 -7.97 -15.65
C ASN A 51 2.22 -6.61 -15.19
N GLY A 52 3.47 -6.28 -15.55
CA GLY A 52 4.13 -5.03 -15.17
C GLY A 52 5.66 -5.15 -15.17
N SER A 53 6.35 -4.02 -15.11
CA SER A 53 7.82 -3.99 -15.03
C SER A 53 8.35 -4.74 -13.81
N LEU A 54 9.65 -5.08 -13.82
CA LEU A 54 10.30 -5.74 -12.70
C LEU A 54 10.15 -4.95 -11.38
N SER A 55 10.25 -3.63 -11.43
CA SER A 55 10.02 -2.73 -10.28
C SER A 55 8.55 -2.76 -9.79
N ALA A 56 7.58 -2.84 -10.72
CA ALA A 56 6.15 -2.91 -10.38
C ALA A 56 5.80 -4.15 -9.55
N HIS A 57 6.56 -5.25 -9.69
CA HIS A 57 6.41 -6.45 -8.85
C HIS A 57 6.84 -6.26 -7.39
N LEU A 58 7.54 -5.17 -7.07
CA LEU A 58 7.79 -4.73 -5.68
C LEU A 58 6.73 -3.71 -5.20
N GLY A 59 5.85 -3.29 -6.08
CA GLY A 59 4.84 -2.24 -5.86
C GLY A 59 3.44 -2.68 -6.22
N VAL A 60 2.92 -2.04 -7.28
CA VAL A 60 1.50 -2.06 -7.64
C VAL A 60 0.96 -3.43 -8.07
N VAL A 61 1.77 -4.32 -8.63
CA VAL A 61 1.38 -5.72 -8.94
C VAL A 61 1.98 -6.74 -7.97
N GLY A 62 2.83 -6.26 -7.03
CA GLY A 62 3.46 -7.03 -5.96
C GLY A 62 2.68 -6.99 -4.65
N MET A 63 3.42 -7.10 -3.54
CA MET A 63 2.84 -7.13 -2.19
C MET A 63 1.96 -5.91 -1.88
N PRO A 64 2.37 -4.65 -2.14
CA PRO A 64 1.52 -3.49 -1.88
C PRO A 64 0.21 -3.47 -2.68
N GLY A 65 0.26 -3.81 -3.97
CA GLY A 65 -0.95 -3.87 -4.81
C GLY A 65 -1.89 -4.99 -4.37
N ARG A 66 -1.37 -6.17 -4.09
CA ARG A 66 -2.16 -7.31 -3.54
C ARG A 66 -2.75 -6.97 -2.17
N THR A 67 -2.01 -6.26 -1.33
CA THR A 67 -2.52 -5.75 -0.04
C THR A 67 -3.70 -4.80 -0.25
N ALA A 68 -3.59 -3.87 -1.20
CA ALA A 68 -4.69 -2.98 -1.55
C ALA A 68 -5.90 -3.76 -2.08
N TYR A 69 -5.67 -4.71 -2.98
CA TYR A 69 -6.71 -5.53 -3.59
C TYR A 69 -7.48 -6.34 -2.54
N PHE A 70 -6.80 -7.19 -1.78
CA PHE A 70 -7.47 -8.06 -0.80
C PHE A 70 -7.98 -7.28 0.41
N GLY A 71 -7.23 -6.33 0.92
CA GLY A 71 -7.69 -5.50 2.04
C GLY A 71 -8.98 -4.76 1.73
N LEU A 72 -9.12 -4.24 0.50
CA LEU A 72 -10.36 -3.60 0.10
C LEU A 72 -11.46 -4.62 -0.21
N THR A 73 -11.18 -5.67 -1.00
CA THR A 73 -12.22 -6.59 -1.48
C THR A 73 -12.70 -7.57 -0.42
N GLU A 74 -11.81 -8.11 0.39
CA GLU A 74 -12.12 -9.18 1.35
C GLU A 74 -12.45 -8.65 2.75
N VAL A 75 -11.80 -7.55 3.16
CA VAL A 75 -12.03 -6.94 4.47
C VAL A 75 -12.97 -5.74 4.36
N GLY A 76 -12.71 -4.83 3.43
CA GLY A 76 -13.55 -3.65 3.18
C GLY A 76 -14.92 -3.98 2.56
N LYS A 77 -15.02 -5.04 1.75
CA LYS A 77 -16.26 -5.54 1.11
C LYS A 77 -17.08 -4.41 0.44
N PRO A 78 -16.44 -3.64 -0.47
CA PRO A 78 -17.00 -2.39 -0.98
C PRO A 78 -18.28 -2.61 -1.78
N GLN A 79 -19.25 -1.71 -1.60
CA GLN A 79 -20.48 -1.65 -2.38
C GLN A 79 -20.49 -0.37 -3.23
N PRO A 80 -21.02 -0.40 -4.47
CA PRO A 80 -21.15 0.81 -5.29
C PRO A 80 -21.94 1.91 -4.55
N GLY A 81 -21.47 3.15 -4.65
CA GLY A 81 -22.07 4.31 -4.01
C GLY A 81 -21.55 4.62 -2.61
N GLU A 82 -20.83 3.70 -1.96
CA GLU A 82 -20.22 3.96 -0.65
C GLU A 82 -19.07 4.97 -0.72
N THR A 83 -18.79 5.61 0.40
CA THR A 83 -17.64 6.50 0.60
C THR A 83 -16.49 5.75 1.25
N LEU A 84 -15.35 5.69 0.55
CA LEU A 84 -14.08 5.20 1.08
C LEU A 84 -13.18 6.37 1.44
N VAL A 85 -12.60 6.34 2.65
CA VAL A 85 -11.43 7.15 3.02
C VAL A 85 -10.21 6.25 3.10
N VAL A 86 -9.08 6.70 2.54
CA VAL A 86 -7.82 5.98 2.63
C VAL A 86 -6.68 6.87 3.14
N ALA A 87 -6.02 6.44 4.21
CA ALA A 87 -4.83 7.09 4.74
C ALA A 87 -3.59 6.77 3.88
N ALA A 88 -2.62 7.70 3.84
CA ALA A 88 -1.43 7.63 2.99
C ALA A 88 -1.76 7.39 1.49
N ALA A 89 -2.75 8.14 0.98
CA ALA A 89 -3.32 7.97 -0.37
C ALA A 89 -2.33 8.13 -1.53
N SER A 90 -1.18 8.78 -1.32
CA SER A 90 -0.10 8.90 -2.33
C SER A 90 0.96 7.78 -2.23
N GLY A 91 0.81 6.86 -1.27
CA GLY A 91 1.74 5.76 -1.01
C GLY A 91 1.45 4.52 -1.87
N ALA A 92 2.31 3.51 -1.78
CA ALA A 92 2.23 2.32 -2.61
C ALA A 92 0.90 1.54 -2.46
N VAL A 93 0.38 1.41 -1.24
CA VAL A 93 -0.90 0.74 -0.97
C VAL A 93 -2.07 1.71 -1.18
N GLY A 94 -2.03 2.88 -0.53
CA GLY A 94 -3.17 3.81 -0.51
C GLY A 94 -3.56 4.32 -1.90
N SER A 95 -2.58 4.53 -2.80
CA SER A 95 -2.84 4.94 -4.18
C SER A 95 -3.60 3.89 -4.98
N ALA A 96 -3.29 2.62 -4.77
CA ALA A 96 -4.01 1.51 -5.41
C ALA A 96 -5.41 1.34 -4.81
N VAL A 97 -5.55 1.40 -3.47
CA VAL A 97 -6.85 1.27 -2.78
C VAL A 97 -7.90 2.22 -3.34
N GLY A 98 -7.60 3.50 -3.42
CA GLY A 98 -8.60 4.47 -3.87
C GLY A 98 -8.93 4.35 -5.35
N GLN A 99 -7.97 3.98 -6.21
CA GLN A 99 -8.25 3.71 -7.61
C GLN A 99 -9.10 2.44 -7.77
N ILE A 100 -8.84 1.37 -7.02
CA ILE A 100 -9.68 0.17 -7.00
C ILE A 100 -11.10 0.53 -6.52
N ALA A 101 -11.22 1.39 -5.50
CA ALA A 101 -12.52 1.91 -5.06
C ALA A 101 -13.26 2.63 -6.19
N LYS A 102 -12.58 3.50 -6.94
CA LYS A 102 -13.16 4.16 -8.13
C LYS A 102 -13.61 3.15 -9.19
N ILE A 103 -12.80 2.13 -9.49
CA ILE A 103 -13.15 1.06 -10.43
C ILE A 103 -14.42 0.32 -9.98
N LYS A 104 -14.61 0.18 -8.66
CA LYS A 104 -15.78 -0.46 -8.04
C LYS A 104 -16.99 0.47 -7.82
N GLY A 105 -16.91 1.73 -8.26
CA GLY A 105 -18.02 2.69 -8.19
C GLY A 105 -18.18 3.40 -6.85
N LEU A 106 -17.14 3.45 -6.01
CA LEU A 106 -17.15 4.18 -4.76
C LEU A 106 -16.74 5.64 -4.95
N ARG A 107 -17.14 6.49 -4.00
CA ARG A 107 -16.50 7.77 -3.75
C ARG A 107 -15.19 7.52 -3.01
N ALA A 108 -14.06 8.00 -3.55
CA ALA A 108 -12.74 7.82 -2.95
C ALA A 108 -12.18 9.16 -2.45
N VAL A 109 -11.96 9.25 -1.14
CA VAL A 109 -11.33 10.39 -0.46
C VAL A 109 -9.97 9.97 0.06
N GLY A 110 -8.91 10.67 -0.36
CA GLY A 110 -7.54 10.42 0.07
C GLY A 110 -7.11 11.33 1.22
N ILE A 111 -6.23 10.83 2.08
CA ILE A 111 -5.49 11.64 3.05
C ILE A 111 -4.01 11.50 2.71
N ALA A 112 -3.33 12.64 2.46
CA ALA A 112 -1.90 12.66 2.12
C ALA A 112 -1.20 13.86 2.78
N GLY A 113 0.12 13.91 2.75
CA GLY A 113 0.89 14.98 3.37
C GLY A 113 1.46 15.97 2.37
N GLY A 114 0.89 17.16 2.34
CA GLY A 114 1.31 18.28 1.51
C GLY A 114 0.52 18.44 0.22
N PRO A 115 0.41 19.68 -0.28
CA PRO A 115 -0.47 20.03 -1.41
C PRO A 115 -0.08 19.32 -2.72
N GLU A 116 1.21 19.05 -2.94
CA GLU A 116 1.66 18.36 -4.15
C GLU A 116 1.13 16.93 -4.21
N LYS A 117 1.19 16.20 -3.09
CA LYS A 117 0.66 14.83 -3.00
C LYS A 117 -0.85 14.81 -3.15
N CYS A 118 -1.56 15.74 -2.51
CA CYS A 118 -3.01 15.85 -2.64
C CYS A 118 -3.43 16.15 -4.08
N ARG A 119 -2.73 17.05 -4.77
CA ARG A 119 -2.97 17.35 -6.18
C ARG A 119 -2.78 16.09 -7.05
N TYR A 120 -1.68 15.36 -6.88
CA TYR A 120 -1.44 14.11 -7.61
C TYR A 120 -2.56 13.08 -7.39
N VAL A 121 -2.95 12.84 -6.14
CA VAL A 121 -4.02 11.90 -5.80
C VAL A 121 -5.34 12.30 -6.48
N LYS A 122 -5.66 13.58 -6.51
CA LYS A 122 -6.89 14.10 -7.11
C LYS A 122 -6.83 14.15 -8.64
N GLU A 123 -5.76 14.70 -9.21
CA GLU A 123 -5.69 14.99 -10.65
C GLU A 123 -5.21 13.77 -11.46
N GLU A 124 -4.22 13.03 -10.96
CA GLU A 124 -3.62 11.90 -11.68
C GLU A 124 -4.34 10.59 -11.37
N LEU A 125 -4.59 10.32 -10.08
CA LEU A 125 -5.23 9.08 -9.63
C LEU A 125 -6.76 9.16 -9.63
N LYS A 126 -7.34 10.36 -9.92
CA LYS A 126 -8.78 10.56 -10.08
C LYS A 126 -9.63 10.27 -8.84
N PHE A 127 -9.07 10.49 -7.65
CA PHE A 127 -9.87 10.49 -6.42
C PHE A 127 -10.84 11.69 -6.44
N ASP A 128 -11.97 11.55 -5.76
CA ASP A 128 -12.98 12.62 -5.68
C ASP A 128 -12.49 13.78 -4.81
N ALA A 129 -11.69 13.50 -3.78
CA ALA A 129 -11.01 14.49 -2.96
C ALA A 129 -9.69 13.94 -2.39
N CYS A 130 -8.81 14.85 -1.99
CA CYS A 130 -7.64 14.50 -1.17
C CYS A 130 -7.35 15.63 -0.20
N ILE A 131 -7.19 15.28 1.08
CA ILE A 131 -7.06 16.22 2.17
C ILE A 131 -5.63 16.16 2.74
N ASP A 132 -5.04 17.34 2.94
CA ASP A 132 -3.72 17.45 3.54
C ASP A 132 -3.82 17.35 5.07
N TYR A 133 -3.33 16.25 5.63
CA TYR A 133 -3.36 16.05 7.09
C TYR A 133 -2.47 17.03 7.87
N LYS A 134 -1.63 17.81 7.17
CA LYS A 134 -0.75 18.84 7.77
C LYS A 134 -1.40 20.22 7.83
N ALA A 135 -2.57 20.39 7.21
CA ALA A 135 -3.31 21.65 7.24
C ALA A 135 -4.00 21.84 8.60
N ASP A 136 -4.04 23.07 9.09
CA ASP A 136 -4.67 23.41 10.38
C ASP A 136 -6.17 23.07 10.42
N ASN A 137 -6.83 23.10 9.26
CA ASN A 137 -8.25 22.83 9.10
C ASN A 137 -8.55 21.38 8.63
N PHE A 138 -7.59 20.44 8.76
CA PHE A 138 -7.67 19.07 8.28
C PHE A 138 -9.00 18.39 8.60
N ALA A 139 -9.45 18.41 9.86
CA ALA A 139 -10.67 17.73 10.27
C ALA A 139 -11.93 18.33 9.60
N ALA A 140 -11.99 19.64 9.46
CA ALA A 140 -13.12 20.33 8.81
C ALA A 140 -13.14 20.04 7.29
N GLU A 141 -12.00 20.04 6.62
CA GLU A 141 -11.91 19.69 5.20
C GLU A 141 -12.28 18.23 4.96
N LEU A 142 -11.85 17.32 5.84
CA LEU A 142 -12.19 15.90 5.75
C LEU A 142 -13.71 15.69 5.90
N ALA A 143 -14.34 16.33 6.88
CA ALA A 143 -15.78 16.29 7.06
C ALA A 143 -16.54 16.84 5.84
N ALA A 144 -16.09 17.95 5.28
CA ALA A 144 -16.68 18.54 4.08
C ALA A 144 -16.51 17.64 2.84
N ALA A 145 -15.45 16.83 2.77
CA ALA A 145 -15.21 15.88 1.69
C ALA A 145 -16.06 14.60 1.82
N CYS A 146 -16.59 14.32 3.02
CA CYS A 146 -17.39 13.14 3.34
C CYS A 146 -18.80 13.55 3.87
N PRO A 147 -19.63 14.25 3.09
CA PRO A 147 -20.90 14.80 3.58
C PRO A 147 -21.91 13.72 4.01
N ASP A 148 -21.80 12.51 3.46
CA ASP A 148 -22.65 11.37 3.80
C ASP A 148 -21.96 10.38 4.77
N GLY A 149 -20.87 10.81 5.42
CA GLY A 149 -20.06 9.96 6.30
C GLY A 149 -19.11 9.04 5.55
N VAL A 150 -18.55 8.07 6.28
CA VAL A 150 -17.51 7.14 5.77
C VAL A 150 -17.98 5.71 6.02
N ASP A 151 -18.08 4.93 4.94
CA ASP A 151 -18.49 3.52 4.99
C ASP A 151 -17.29 2.58 5.09
N ILE A 152 -16.15 2.97 4.48
CA ILE A 152 -14.92 2.20 4.54
C ILE A 152 -13.76 3.14 4.86
N TYR A 153 -13.01 2.82 5.91
CA TYR A 153 -11.75 3.49 6.22
C TYR A 153 -10.56 2.53 6.06
N PHE A 154 -9.80 2.68 4.99
CA PHE A 154 -8.59 1.87 4.79
C PHE A 154 -7.42 2.50 5.54
N GLU A 155 -7.04 1.86 6.64
CA GLU A 155 -6.08 2.39 7.60
C GLU A 155 -4.64 1.97 7.31
N ASN A 156 -3.74 2.97 7.19
CA ASN A 156 -2.30 2.79 6.96
C ASN A 156 -1.42 3.57 7.96
N VAL A 157 -2.00 4.51 8.72
CA VAL A 157 -1.23 5.54 9.43
C VAL A 157 -1.36 5.48 10.93
N GLY A 158 -2.57 5.44 11.48
CA GLY A 158 -2.81 5.53 12.92
C GLY A 158 -2.91 6.95 13.46
N GLY A 159 -2.94 7.08 14.77
CA GLY A 159 -2.85 8.34 15.50
C GLY A 159 -3.98 9.33 15.19
N ASP A 160 -3.64 10.61 15.00
CA ASP A 160 -4.62 11.68 14.82
C ASP A 160 -5.41 11.58 13.51
N VAL A 161 -4.84 10.93 12.48
CA VAL A 161 -5.58 10.63 11.25
C VAL A 161 -6.74 9.69 11.54
N THR A 162 -6.48 8.59 12.27
CA THR A 162 -7.54 7.66 12.69
C THR A 162 -8.60 8.36 13.52
N LYS A 163 -8.21 9.21 14.50
CA LYS A 163 -9.15 9.95 15.34
C LYS A 163 -10.08 10.85 14.52
N ALA A 164 -9.53 11.55 13.53
CA ALA A 164 -10.33 12.44 12.68
C ALA A 164 -11.33 11.66 11.81
N VAL A 165 -10.91 10.53 11.21
CA VAL A 165 -11.82 9.70 10.41
C VAL A 165 -12.86 9.00 11.27
N ALA A 166 -12.49 8.58 12.49
CA ALA A 166 -13.40 7.91 13.43
C ALA A 166 -14.67 8.70 13.74
N LEU A 167 -14.60 10.04 13.73
CA LEU A 167 -15.74 10.93 13.95
C LEU A 167 -16.73 10.96 12.78
N LEU A 168 -16.38 10.40 11.63
CA LEU A 168 -17.16 10.43 10.40
C LEU A 168 -17.65 9.04 9.97
N LEU A 169 -17.32 7.99 10.74
CA LEU A 169 -17.69 6.61 10.40
C LEU A 169 -19.20 6.41 10.51
N ASN A 170 -19.78 5.86 9.48
CA ASN A 170 -21.19 5.47 9.47
C ASN A 170 -21.45 4.24 10.35
N PRO A 171 -22.65 4.05 10.91
CA PRO A 171 -23.04 2.79 11.51
C PRO A 171 -22.83 1.62 10.52
N GLY A 172 -22.11 0.58 10.94
CA GLY A 172 -21.74 -0.54 10.07
C GLY A 172 -20.53 -0.29 9.17
N ALA A 173 -19.78 0.78 9.39
CA ALA A 173 -18.53 1.03 8.68
C ALA A 173 -17.52 -0.11 8.89
N ARG A 174 -16.69 -0.35 7.87
CA ARG A 174 -15.64 -1.37 7.87
C ARG A 174 -14.26 -0.70 7.83
N VAL A 175 -13.35 -1.16 8.69
CA VAL A 175 -12.00 -0.60 8.78
C VAL A 175 -10.96 -1.70 8.56
N PRO A 176 -10.55 -1.93 7.29
CA PRO A 176 -9.35 -2.71 7.00
C PRO A 176 -8.11 -2.02 7.57
N ILE A 177 -7.46 -2.63 8.56
CA ILE A 177 -6.22 -2.11 9.17
C ILE A 177 -5.05 -2.81 8.50
N CYS A 178 -4.42 -2.14 7.55
CA CYS A 178 -3.22 -2.61 6.84
C CYS A 178 -1.95 -2.33 7.65
N GLY A 179 -1.92 -1.21 8.34
CA GLY A 179 -0.78 -0.77 9.15
C GLY A 179 -1.09 0.52 9.90
N TYR A 180 -0.18 0.93 10.76
CA TYR A 180 -0.28 2.16 11.55
C TYR A 180 1.11 2.76 11.77
N ILE A 181 1.71 3.23 10.65
CA ILE A 181 3.12 3.65 10.59
C ILE A 181 3.48 4.76 11.59
N SER A 182 2.52 5.56 12.04
CA SER A 182 2.76 6.60 13.05
C SER A 182 3.14 6.02 14.41
N ASN A 183 2.75 4.76 14.69
CA ASN A 183 3.00 4.08 15.96
C ASN A 183 4.23 3.15 15.93
N TYR A 184 4.89 2.94 14.78
CA TYR A 184 5.99 1.95 14.67
C TYR A 184 7.22 2.30 15.50
N ASN A 185 7.40 3.57 15.88
CA ASN A 185 8.50 4.01 16.74
C ASN A 185 8.07 4.31 18.17
N ASP A 186 6.83 3.96 18.57
CA ASP A 186 6.38 4.13 19.94
C ASP A 186 7.15 3.17 20.85
N GLU A 187 7.76 3.69 21.91
CA GLU A 187 8.52 2.88 22.89
C GLU A 187 7.63 1.86 23.63
N ASP A 188 6.38 2.24 23.87
CA ASP A 188 5.36 1.38 24.50
C ASP A 188 4.13 1.24 23.59
N ILE A 189 4.26 0.39 22.58
CA ILE A 189 3.18 0.11 21.63
C ILE A 189 1.95 -0.50 22.32
N ALA A 190 2.18 -1.20 23.45
CA ALA A 190 1.11 -1.80 24.24
C ALA A 190 0.19 -0.76 24.89
N ASN A 191 0.64 0.46 25.13
CA ASN A 191 -0.15 1.58 25.66
C ASN A 191 -0.40 2.70 24.66
N SER A 192 0.13 2.61 23.43
CA SER A 192 -0.06 3.64 22.41
C SER A 192 -1.51 3.65 21.88
N GLN A 193 -1.89 4.78 21.29
CA GLN A 193 -3.20 4.99 20.66
C GLN A 193 -3.22 4.35 19.27
N THR A 194 -3.21 3.00 19.24
CA THR A 194 -3.35 2.25 17.98
C THR A 194 -4.75 2.41 17.38
N PRO A 195 -4.92 2.23 16.05
CA PRO A 195 -6.25 2.27 15.44
C PRO A 195 -7.28 1.39 16.15
N MET A 196 -6.92 0.16 16.50
CA MET A 196 -7.81 -0.76 17.20
C MET A 196 -8.33 -0.21 18.54
N ARG A 197 -7.48 0.52 19.27
CA ARG A 197 -7.90 1.14 20.54
C ARG A 197 -8.79 2.36 20.34
N ILE A 198 -8.48 3.17 19.34
CA ILE A 198 -9.29 4.34 19.00
C ILE A 198 -10.69 3.88 18.59
N LEU A 199 -10.78 2.87 17.70
CA LEU A 199 -12.05 2.38 17.16
C LEU A 199 -12.91 1.66 18.19
N LYS A 200 -12.28 0.89 19.12
CA LYS A 200 -12.97 0.19 20.21
C LYS A 200 -13.74 1.12 21.16
N GLY A 201 -13.36 2.40 21.20
CA GLY A 201 -14.04 3.40 22.05
C GLY A 201 -15.27 4.03 21.43
N LEU A 202 -15.64 3.65 20.20
CA LEU A 202 -16.77 4.23 19.48
C LEU A 202 -18.07 3.47 19.77
N ASP A 203 -19.21 4.17 19.65
CA ASP A 203 -20.55 3.60 19.76
C ASP A 203 -21.43 4.14 18.61
N PRO A 204 -21.80 3.31 17.64
CA PRO A 204 -21.42 1.89 17.51
C PRO A 204 -19.95 1.69 17.11
N GLU A 205 -19.34 0.62 17.63
CA GLU A 205 -18.00 0.20 17.21
C GLU A 205 -18.04 -0.29 15.75
N PRO A 206 -17.15 0.20 14.84
CA PRO A 206 -17.09 -0.27 13.46
C PRO A 206 -16.51 -1.69 13.38
N GLU A 207 -16.88 -2.44 12.33
CA GLU A 207 -16.18 -3.69 12.01
C GLU A 207 -14.73 -3.35 11.65
N ASN A 208 -13.76 -3.74 12.48
CA ASN A 208 -12.35 -3.46 12.22
C ASN A 208 -11.53 -4.75 12.25
N ARG A 209 -10.56 -4.84 11.32
CA ARG A 209 -9.72 -6.04 11.20
C ARG A 209 -8.31 -5.67 10.74
N PHE A 210 -7.32 -6.01 11.56
CA PHE A 210 -5.94 -6.10 11.10
C PHE A 210 -5.78 -7.35 10.22
N PHE A 211 -5.12 -7.21 9.09
CA PHE A 211 -4.91 -8.29 8.13
C PHE A 211 -3.48 -8.27 7.58
N VAL A 212 -3.04 -9.41 7.10
CA VAL A 212 -1.79 -9.56 6.35
C VAL A 212 -2.07 -10.21 5.01
N VAL A 213 -1.45 -9.72 3.94
CA VAL A 213 -1.71 -10.15 2.56
C VAL A 213 -1.43 -11.63 2.31
N THR A 214 -0.61 -12.26 3.16
CA THR A 214 -0.29 -13.70 3.10
C THR A 214 -1.48 -14.60 3.42
N GLU A 215 -2.56 -14.08 4.00
CA GLU A 215 -3.82 -14.81 4.22
C GLU A 215 -4.45 -15.31 2.90
N TRP A 216 -4.17 -14.61 1.77
CA TRP A 216 -4.70 -14.96 0.44
C TRP A 216 -3.59 -15.39 -0.53
N ARG A 217 -2.57 -16.07 -0.02
CA ARG A 217 -1.40 -16.41 -0.82
C ARG A 217 -1.73 -17.28 -2.04
N ASP A 218 -2.68 -18.16 -1.93
CA ASP A 218 -3.21 -19.01 -2.98
C ASP A 218 -3.87 -18.23 -4.14
N ARG A 219 -4.29 -17.00 -3.89
CA ARG A 219 -4.96 -16.11 -4.85
C ARG A 219 -4.06 -14.97 -5.36
N TRP A 220 -2.78 -14.96 -5.02
CA TRP A 220 -1.88 -13.88 -5.44
C TRP A 220 -1.76 -13.74 -6.95
N VAL A 221 -1.74 -14.84 -7.68
CA VAL A 221 -1.67 -14.84 -9.15
C VAL A 221 -2.89 -14.17 -9.76
N GLU A 222 -4.09 -14.47 -9.24
CA GLU A 222 -5.34 -13.82 -9.64
C GLU A 222 -5.26 -12.29 -9.45
N ALA A 223 -4.90 -11.85 -8.24
CA ALA A 223 -4.79 -10.43 -7.94
C ALA A 223 -3.74 -9.72 -8.80
N THR A 224 -2.56 -10.32 -9.00
CA THR A 224 -1.49 -9.77 -9.84
C THR A 224 -1.95 -9.57 -11.28
N ARG A 225 -2.63 -10.55 -11.88
CA ARG A 225 -3.18 -10.45 -13.23
C ARG A 225 -4.25 -9.36 -13.34
N GLN A 226 -5.13 -9.28 -12.35
CA GLN A 226 -6.18 -8.25 -12.34
C GLN A 226 -5.59 -6.83 -12.23
N LEU A 227 -4.58 -6.63 -11.37
CA LEU A 227 -3.88 -5.37 -11.22
C LEU A 227 -3.12 -5.00 -12.49
N GLY A 228 -2.42 -5.97 -13.10
CA GLY A 228 -1.73 -5.81 -14.39
C GLY A 228 -2.69 -5.40 -15.51
N SER A 229 -3.85 -6.06 -15.62
CA SER A 229 -4.90 -5.70 -16.57
C SER A 229 -5.36 -4.25 -16.39
N TRP A 230 -5.60 -3.81 -15.15
CA TRP A 230 -6.01 -2.42 -14.89
C TRP A 230 -4.93 -1.39 -15.21
N ILE A 231 -3.65 -1.77 -15.10
CA ILE A 231 -2.53 -0.90 -15.53
C ILE A 231 -2.51 -0.78 -17.04
N GLN A 232 -2.61 -1.91 -17.76
CA GLN A 232 -2.65 -1.94 -19.23
C GLN A 232 -3.82 -1.13 -19.80
N ASP A 233 -4.99 -1.21 -19.17
CA ASP A 233 -6.19 -0.45 -19.53
C ASP A 233 -6.13 1.04 -19.11
N GLY A 234 -5.08 1.48 -18.40
CA GLY A 234 -4.93 2.82 -17.88
C GLY A 234 -5.85 3.17 -16.71
N ARG A 235 -6.57 2.18 -16.14
CA ARG A 235 -7.46 2.36 -14.98
C ARG A 235 -6.73 2.38 -13.64
N LEU A 236 -5.52 1.82 -13.57
CA LEU A 236 -4.66 1.83 -12.40
C LEU A 236 -3.31 2.45 -12.77
N LYS A 237 -2.97 3.55 -12.13
CA LYS A 237 -1.69 4.25 -12.27
C LYS A 237 -0.87 4.08 -11.01
N TYR A 238 0.45 4.13 -11.14
CA TYR A 238 1.36 4.07 -10.00
C TYR A 238 2.54 5.01 -10.20
N ARG A 239 3.22 5.30 -9.11
CA ARG A 239 4.44 6.11 -9.11
C ARG A 239 5.47 5.46 -8.21
N GLU A 240 6.73 5.57 -8.63
CA GLU A 240 7.89 5.04 -7.93
C GLU A 240 8.89 6.16 -7.66
N SER A 241 9.48 6.14 -6.48
CA SER A 241 10.65 6.96 -6.11
C SER A 241 11.84 6.02 -6.06
N ILE A 242 12.74 6.14 -7.02
CA ILE A 242 13.88 5.22 -7.17
C ILE A 242 15.15 5.91 -6.71
N GLY A 243 15.77 5.38 -5.65
CA GLY A 243 17.14 5.69 -5.28
C GLY A 243 18.12 4.78 -6.03
N VAL A 244 19.39 5.16 -6.06
CA VAL A 244 20.44 4.39 -6.73
C VAL A 244 21.47 3.97 -5.67
N ASP A 245 22.06 2.80 -5.86
CA ASP A 245 23.06 2.14 -5.03
C ASP A 245 22.57 1.66 -3.66
N LEU A 246 22.99 0.47 -3.28
CA LEU A 246 22.60 -0.17 -2.02
C LEU A 246 22.96 0.68 -0.79
N GLU A 247 24.09 1.38 -0.82
CA GLU A 247 24.56 2.26 0.24
C GLU A 247 23.59 3.41 0.52
N SER A 248 22.79 3.80 -0.47
CA SER A 248 21.77 4.85 -0.31
C SER A 248 20.50 4.38 0.41
N ALA A 249 20.26 3.06 0.50
CA ALA A 249 19.05 2.48 1.05
C ALA A 249 18.69 2.98 2.45
N PRO A 250 19.62 3.09 3.43
CA PRO A 250 19.27 3.62 4.77
C PRO A 250 18.79 5.08 4.73
N LYS A 251 19.30 5.90 3.81
CA LYS A 251 18.87 7.29 3.64
C LYS A 251 17.44 7.37 3.13
N TYR A 252 17.12 6.59 2.10
CA TYR A 252 15.78 6.56 1.50
C TYR A 252 14.76 5.92 2.43
N PHE A 253 15.14 4.86 3.16
CA PHE A 253 14.27 4.25 4.18
C PHE A 253 13.89 5.25 5.27
N ARG A 254 14.87 5.96 5.86
CA ARG A 254 14.58 7.03 6.82
C ARG A 254 13.76 8.18 6.21
N GLY A 255 13.95 8.46 4.93
CA GLY A 255 13.16 9.45 4.19
C GLY A 255 11.70 9.01 4.07
N MET A 256 11.47 7.75 3.76
CA MET A 256 10.13 7.15 3.65
C MET A 256 9.36 7.25 4.97
N LEU A 257 9.98 6.92 6.11
CA LEU A 257 9.37 7.08 7.44
C LEU A 257 9.00 8.53 7.78
N LYS A 258 9.61 9.51 7.10
CA LYS A 258 9.30 10.94 7.22
C LYS A 258 8.40 11.45 6.08
N GLY A 259 7.82 10.56 5.29
CA GLY A 259 6.93 10.89 4.18
C GLY A 259 7.60 11.66 3.03
N LYS A 260 8.91 11.51 2.81
CA LYS A 260 9.64 12.19 1.72
C LYS A 260 9.46 11.51 0.36
N ASN A 261 9.11 10.23 0.35
CA ASN A 261 8.86 9.48 -0.89
C ASN A 261 7.55 9.88 -1.54
N PHE A 262 7.45 9.60 -2.83
CA PHE A 262 6.24 9.74 -3.61
C PHE A 262 5.94 8.40 -4.29
N GLY A 263 4.80 7.77 -3.96
CA GLY A 263 4.52 6.40 -4.37
C GLY A 263 5.38 5.36 -3.64
N LYS A 264 5.75 4.29 -4.33
CA LYS A 264 6.63 3.23 -3.81
C LYS A 264 8.09 3.70 -3.78
N GLN A 265 8.75 3.58 -2.62
CA GLN A 265 10.20 3.79 -2.53
C GLN A 265 10.93 2.51 -2.93
N LEU A 266 11.82 2.63 -3.88
CA LEU A 266 12.68 1.57 -4.38
C LEU A 266 14.15 2.01 -4.37
N ILE A 267 15.06 1.04 -4.42
CA ILE A 267 16.49 1.25 -4.63
C ILE A 267 16.92 0.36 -5.79
N LYS A 268 17.46 0.97 -6.84
CA LYS A 268 18.10 0.26 -7.93
C LYS A 268 19.53 -0.10 -7.48
N VAL A 269 19.82 -1.38 -7.36
CA VAL A 269 21.12 -1.89 -6.83
C VAL A 269 22.01 -2.45 -7.92
N ALA A 270 21.48 -2.72 -9.11
CA ALA A 270 22.21 -3.16 -10.30
C ALA A 270 21.47 -2.75 -11.56
N ASP A 271 22.14 -2.79 -12.71
CA ASP A 271 21.49 -2.71 -14.02
C ASP A 271 20.82 -4.05 -14.38
N GLU A 272 19.86 -4.01 -15.30
CA GLU A 272 19.08 -5.19 -15.75
C GLU A 272 19.77 -5.90 -16.94
N ASP A 273 21.11 -5.84 -17.01
CA ASP A 273 21.90 -6.40 -18.14
C ASP A 273 21.91 -7.94 -18.16
#